data_d591c274886382fe51d53f563f55f8f9
#
_entry.id   d591c274886382fe51d53f563f55f8f9
#
_cell.length_a   1.000
_cell.length_b   1.000
_cell.length_c   1.000
_cell.angle_alpha   90.00
_cell.angle_beta   90.00
_cell.angle_gamma   90.00
#
_symmetry.space_group_name_H-M   'P 1'
#
loop_
_entity.id
_entity.type
_entity.pdbx_description
1 polymer ?
#
loop_
_entity_poly.entity_id
_entity_poly.type
_entity_poly.pdbx_seq_one_letter_code
_entity_poly.pdbx_strand_id
1 'polypeptide(L)'
;VSELTKLAKKEKSERILTFDLLRGYFLAVILFNHLEYYPSGLEFLTGKSILYVSTAEGFFAVSGIVLGIVRGRKLVNQPISKAITLLWKRAVQLYLTSIILTLLFTIIGQFFLNNPGLKYGIYTDWTNWGDLLWQTITLHYSYGWADFLRMYAVFIFFTPIAVWLLRKGWWYVVLAISTLLWALYPLFAGDVIIAQLFSWQLVFFGGFVIGFYWQDIVAWWRKITPIVRKRLGWSLVSVFILTLIASSVLVFSQWLPTQLGGQLTAVHHVIEQGFDKDRLPLPRIILGCMWFWGAFYLFRRFESWIIKYLGWLLLPFGANSLYVYTLSAFIVFFAHLFVAAPGFNSVLLNLSASLLALGLVLLSVKKKFLMKIIPR
;
A
#
# COMPACT_ATOMS: atom_id res chain seq x y z
N VAL A 1 16.31 -11.82 -40.23
CA VAL A 1 17.04 -11.47 -39.00
C VAL A 1 16.73 -10.04 -38.55
N SER A 2 16.49 -9.08 -39.51
CA SER A 2 16.26 -7.66 -39.18
C SER A 2 14.88 -7.35 -38.60
N GLU A 3 13.81 -8.08 -38.95
CA GLU A 3 12.46 -7.85 -38.41
C GLU A 3 12.26 -8.46 -37.03
N LEU A 4 12.82 -9.65 -36.79
CA LEU A 4 12.79 -10.26 -35.43
C LEU A 4 13.61 -9.44 -34.44
N THR A 5 14.71 -8.81 -34.88
CA THR A 5 15.51 -7.92 -34.05
C THR A 5 14.82 -6.57 -33.83
N LYS A 6 14.00 -6.10 -34.77
CA LYS A 6 13.15 -4.90 -34.61
C LYS A 6 11.95 -5.17 -33.72
N LEU A 7 11.33 -6.36 -33.77
CA LEU A 7 10.28 -6.80 -32.86
C LEU A 7 10.83 -7.00 -31.44
N ALA A 8 12.00 -7.60 -31.28
CA ALA A 8 12.67 -7.72 -30.00
C ALA A 8 13.13 -6.37 -29.42
N LYS A 9 13.45 -5.38 -30.25
CA LYS A 9 13.75 -4.01 -29.85
C LYS A 9 12.49 -3.19 -29.50
N LYS A 10 11.32 -3.54 -30.04
CA LYS A 10 10.02 -2.93 -29.73
C LYS A 10 9.38 -3.51 -28.45
N GLU A 11 9.85 -4.66 -27.98
CA GLU A 11 9.58 -5.21 -26.66
C GLU A 11 10.48 -4.64 -25.54
N LYS A 12 11.02 -3.44 -25.68
CA LYS A 12 11.41 -2.63 -24.54
C LYS A 12 10.16 -2.46 -23.71
N SER A 13 10.01 -3.30 -22.67
CA SER A 13 8.87 -3.43 -21.79
C SER A 13 8.27 -2.04 -21.50
N GLU A 14 7.20 -1.74 -22.21
CA GLU A 14 6.42 -0.53 -21.94
C GLU A 14 6.03 -0.59 -20.46
N ARG A 15 6.35 0.46 -19.75
CA ARG A 15 5.95 0.65 -18.37
C ARG A 15 4.42 0.66 -18.32
N ILE A 16 3.82 -0.19 -17.50
CA ILE A 16 2.37 -0.29 -17.39
C ILE A 16 1.91 0.89 -16.52
N LEU A 17 1.52 1.98 -17.18
CA LEU A 17 1.15 3.24 -16.52
C LEU A 17 -0.01 3.07 -15.54
N THR A 18 -0.93 2.13 -15.80
CA THR A 18 -2.04 1.82 -14.89
C THR A 18 -1.56 1.50 -13.48
N PHE A 19 -0.45 0.74 -13.31
CA PHE A 19 0.09 0.45 -11.98
C PHE A 19 0.70 1.68 -11.31
N ASP A 20 1.33 2.58 -12.07
CA ASP A 20 1.85 3.82 -11.52
C ASP A 20 0.71 4.75 -11.10
N LEU A 21 -0.36 4.83 -11.89
CA LEU A 21 -1.55 5.61 -11.55
C LEU A 21 -2.21 5.10 -10.25
N LEU A 22 -2.39 3.76 -10.13
CA LEU A 22 -2.94 3.14 -8.92
C LEU A 22 -2.05 3.40 -7.70
N ARG A 23 -0.72 3.22 -7.83
CA ARG A 23 0.21 3.51 -6.73
C ARG A 23 0.15 4.96 -6.30
N GLY A 24 0.06 5.88 -7.27
CA GLY A 24 -0.09 7.31 -6.99
C GLY A 24 -1.38 7.62 -6.26
N TYR A 25 -2.49 7.03 -6.67
CA TYR A 25 -3.77 7.14 -5.99
C TYR A 25 -3.71 6.60 -4.56
N PHE A 26 -3.18 5.39 -4.37
CA PHE A 26 -3.04 4.79 -3.05
C PHE A 26 -2.19 5.66 -2.11
N LEU A 27 -1.09 6.24 -2.59
CA LEU A 27 -0.25 7.11 -1.78
C LEU A 27 -0.94 8.42 -1.39
N ALA A 28 -1.74 9.01 -2.28
CA ALA A 28 -2.52 10.20 -1.95
C ALA A 28 -3.57 9.89 -0.87
N VAL A 29 -4.28 8.75 -1.00
CA VAL A 29 -5.24 8.30 0.02
C VAL A 29 -4.55 7.98 1.35
N ILE A 30 -3.39 7.31 1.34
CA ILE A 30 -2.61 7.01 2.53
C ILE A 30 -2.20 8.30 3.25
N LEU A 31 -1.76 9.34 2.52
CA LEU A 31 -1.44 10.64 3.11
C LEU A 31 -2.65 11.23 3.85
N PHE A 32 -3.82 11.28 3.23
CA PHE A 32 -5.03 11.82 3.85
C PHE A 32 -5.47 11.00 5.07
N ASN A 33 -5.39 9.67 4.98
CA ASN A 33 -5.75 8.78 6.06
C ASN A 33 -4.79 8.89 7.26
N HIS A 34 -3.52 9.20 7.03
CA HIS A 34 -2.55 9.43 8.09
C HIS A 34 -2.64 10.83 8.70
N LEU A 35 -3.09 11.84 7.94
CA LEU A 35 -3.38 13.17 8.50
C LEU A 35 -4.59 13.15 9.44
N GLU A 36 -5.59 12.32 9.16
CA GLU A 36 -6.82 12.18 9.97
C GLU A 36 -7.55 13.52 10.22
N TYR A 37 -7.40 14.50 9.35
CA TYR A 37 -8.08 15.79 9.48
C TYR A 37 -9.51 15.68 8.95
N TYR A 38 -10.42 15.33 9.85
CA TYR A 38 -11.82 15.06 9.55
C TYR A 38 -12.76 15.79 10.53
N PRO A 39 -13.97 16.18 10.08
CA PRO A 39 -14.52 16.04 8.73
C PRO A 39 -13.87 16.98 7.71
N SER A 40 -13.70 16.52 6.45
CA SER A 40 -13.09 17.29 5.38
C SER A 40 -13.80 17.12 4.02
N GLY A 41 -14.74 16.16 3.92
CA GLY A 41 -15.35 15.70 2.67
C GLY A 41 -14.48 14.69 1.92
N LEU A 42 -13.21 14.52 2.29
CA LEU A 42 -12.31 13.51 1.71
C LEU A 42 -12.63 12.09 2.19
N GLU A 43 -13.43 11.96 3.24
CA GLU A 43 -13.87 10.69 3.83
C GLU A 43 -14.54 9.79 2.78
N PHE A 44 -15.35 10.39 1.89
CA PHE A 44 -16.01 9.67 0.82
C PHE A 44 -15.04 9.14 -0.24
N LEU A 45 -13.87 9.78 -0.38
CA LEU A 45 -12.82 9.35 -1.30
C LEU A 45 -11.88 8.32 -0.66
N THR A 46 -11.60 8.49 0.64
CA THR A 46 -10.60 7.69 1.36
C THR A 46 -11.19 6.56 2.18
N GLY A 47 -12.51 6.58 2.42
CA GLY A 47 -13.17 5.70 3.36
C GLY A 47 -12.75 5.93 4.82
N LYS A 48 -12.07 7.04 5.11
CA LYS A 48 -11.61 7.44 6.46
C LYS A 48 -10.79 6.35 7.18
N SER A 49 -10.09 5.50 6.42
CA SER A 49 -9.35 4.31 6.89
C SER A 49 -10.19 3.24 7.61
N ILE A 50 -11.51 3.38 7.66
CA ILE A 50 -12.40 2.44 8.39
C ILE A 50 -13.28 1.59 7.46
N LEU A 51 -13.18 1.76 6.15
CA LEU A 51 -13.79 0.82 5.22
C LEU A 51 -13.22 -0.59 5.43
N TYR A 52 -14.00 -1.60 5.11
CA TYR A 52 -13.62 -3.01 5.28
C TYR A 52 -12.37 -3.42 4.49
N VAL A 53 -11.98 -2.62 3.51
CA VAL A 53 -10.72 -2.74 2.75
C VAL A 53 -10.08 -1.36 2.67
N SER A 54 -8.75 -1.32 2.66
CA SER A 54 -7.99 -0.08 2.56
C SER A 54 -7.07 -0.06 1.35
N THR A 55 -6.57 1.12 1.01
CA THR A 55 -5.59 1.29 -0.06
C THR A 55 -4.23 0.66 0.26
N ALA A 56 -3.98 0.29 1.52
CA ALA A 56 -2.74 -0.37 1.93
C ALA A 56 -2.61 -1.77 1.31
N GLU A 57 -3.68 -2.58 1.30
CA GLU A 57 -3.70 -3.89 0.63
C GLU A 57 -3.43 -3.74 -0.87
N GLY A 58 -4.10 -2.76 -1.49
CA GLY A 58 -3.88 -2.45 -2.92
C GLY A 58 -2.44 -2.04 -3.21
N PHE A 59 -1.82 -1.27 -2.31
CA PHE A 59 -0.43 -0.86 -2.45
C PHE A 59 0.55 -2.04 -2.32
N PHE A 60 0.34 -2.97 -1.39
CA PHE A 60 1.15 -4.19 -1.30
C PHE A 60 0.94 -5.09 -2.51
N ALA A 61 -0.30 -5.28 -2.97
CA ALA A 61 -0.60 -6.06 -4.16
C ALA A 61 0.12 -5.49 -5.40
N VAL A 62 -0.04 -4.19 -5.68
CA VAL A 62 0.61 -3.57 -6.84
C VAL A 62 2.14 -3.56 -6.71
N SER A 63 2.66 -3.44 -5.50
CA SER A 63 4.10 -3.50 -5.24
C SER A 63 4.66 -4.88 -5.53
N GLY A 64 3.98 -5.94 -5.09
CA GLY A 64 4.29 -7.33 -5.45
C GLY A 64 4.26 -7.54 -6.97
N ILE A 65 3.17 -7.15 -7.64
CA ILE A 65 3.01 -7.28 -9.09
C ILE A 65 4.16 -6.58 -9.84
N VAL A 66 4.42 -5.33 -9.55
CA VAL A 66 5.48 -4.56 -10.24
C VAL A 66 6.86 -5.17 -9.97
N LEU A 67 7.13 -5.62 -8.75
CA LEU A 67 8.39 -6.27 -8.41
C LEU A 67 8.54 -7.61 -9.14
N GLY A 68 7.47 -8.39 -9.25
CA GLY A 68 7.41 -9.65 -10.01
C GLY A 68 7.72 -9.44 -11.49
N ILE A 69 7.16 -8.38 -12.11
CA ILE A 69 7.46 -8.00 -13.48
C ILE A 69 8.94 -7.59 -13.62
N VAL A 70 9.40 -6.65 -12.78
CA VAL A 70 10.69 -5.96 -12.99
C VAL A 70 11.87 -6.77 -12.47
N ARG A 71 11.75 -7.43 -11.33
CA ARG A 71 12.85 -8.17 -10.69
C ARG A 71 12.71 -9.69 -10.83
N GLY A 72 11.48 -10.17 -11.01
CA GLY A 72 11.22 -11.59 -11.31
C GLY A 72 11.40 -11.89 -12.79
N ARG A 73 10.41 -11.54 -13.61
CA ARG A 73 10.32 -11.96 -15.04
C ARG A 73 11.38 -11.34 -15.95
N LYS A 74 11.62 -10.03 -15.85
CA LYS A 74 12.63 -9.36 -16.72
C LYS A 74 14.06 -9.85 -16.49
N LEU A 75 14.34 -10.38 -15.31
CA LEU A 75 15.66 -10.89 -14.97
C LEU A 75 15.77 -12.42 -15.09
N VAL A 76 14.75 -13.12 -15.63
CA VAL A 76 14.72 -14.59 -15.70
C VAL A 76 15.92 -15.16 -16.44
N ASN A 77 16.35 -14.50 -17.53
CA ASN A 77 17.51 -14.90 -18.36
C ASN A 77 18.85 -14.35 -17.83
N GLN A 78 18.86 -13.65 -16.69
CA GLN A 78 20.07 -13.16 -16.04
C GLN A 78 20.46 -14.12 -14.90
N PRO A 79 21.74 -14.14 -14.47
CA PRO A 79 22.14 -14.88 -13.29
C PRO A 79 21.25 -14.53 -12.09
N ILE A 80 20.88 -15.52 -11.30
CA ILE A 80 20.01 -15.32 -10.14
C ILE A 80 20.63 -14.36 -9.12
N SER A 81 21.96 -14.38 -9.00
CA SER A 81 22.73 -13.46 -8.15
C SER A 81 22.42 -12.00 -8.44
N LYS A 82 22.22 -11.63 -9.71
CA LYS A 82 21.82 -10.25 -10.09
C LYS A 82 20.45 -9.86 -9.52
N ALA A 83 19.49 -10.77 -9.58
CA ALA A 83 18.16 -10.53 -8.99
C ALA A 83 18.26 -10.41 -7.47
N ILE A 84 19.00 -11.31 -6.81
CA ILE A 84 19.25 -11.31 -5.36
C ILE A 84 19.87 -9.99 -4.93
N THR A 85 20.97 -9.57 -5.55
CA THR A 85 21.68 -8.32 -5.19
C THR A 85 20.76 -7.11 -5.32
N LEU A 86 19.93 -7.02 -6.38
CA LEU A 86 19.02 -5.90 -6.57
C LEU A 86 17.86 -5.90 -5.56
N LEU A 87 17.38 -7.08 -5.16
CA LEU A 87 16.33 -7.23 -4.15
C LEU A 87 16.87 -6.89 -2.76
N TRP A 88 18.02 -7.46 -2.38
CA TRP A 88 18.61 -7.18 -1.07
C TRP A 88 19.04 -5.73 -0.93
N LYS A 89 19.63 -5.12 -1.98
CA LYS A 89 19.90 -3.69 -1.98
C LYS A 89 18.63 -2.88 -1.68
N ARG A 90 17.49 -3.27 -2.26
CA ARG A 90 16.21 -2.61 -2.00
C ARG A 90 15.68 -2.89 -0.59
N ALA A 91 15.80 -4.13 -0.10
CA ALA A 91 15.41 -4.50 1.26
C ALA A 91 16.20 -3.72 2.32
N VAL A 92 17.52 -3.65 2.18
CA VAL A 92 18.40 -2.87 3.08
C VAL A 92 18.03 -1.38 3.02
N GLN A 93 17.77 -0.84 1.84
CA GLN A 93 17.36 0.55 1.69
C GLN A 93 16.07 0.87 2.45
N LEU A 94 15.06 0.01 2.36
CA LEU A 94 13.79 0.15 3.07
C LEU A 94 13.97 -0.03 4.58
N TYR A 95 14.75 -1.03 4.98
CA TYR A 95 15.09 -1.32 6.37
C TYR A 95 15.77 -0.11 7.03
N LEU A 96 16.82 0.42 6.42
CA LEU A 96 17.52 1.60 6.94
C LEU A 96 16.61 2.83 6.97
N THR A 97 15.76 3.02 5.94
CA THR A 97 14.80 4.13 5.94
C THR A 97 13.79 3.99 7.09
N SER A 98 13.29 2.79 7.36
CA SER A 98 12.37 2.54 8.48
C SER A 98 13.02 2.85 9.84
N ILE A 99 14.27 2.40 10.06
CA ILE A 99 15.03 2.68 11.29
C ILE A 99 15.26 4.18 11.45
N ILE A 100 15.76 4.84 10.40
CA ILE A 100 16.08 6.27 10.45
C ILE A 100 14.82 7.09 10.76
N LEU A 101 13.69 6.80 10.12
CA LEU A 101 12.42 7.49 10.38
C LEU A 101 11.94 7.24 11.81
N THR A 102 11.99 5.99 12.27
CA THR A 102 11.58 5.63 13.63
C THR A 102 12.41 6.38 14.67
N LEU A 103 13.72 6.32 14.57
CA LEU A 103 14.62 7.00 15.52
C LEU A 103 14.44 8.53 15.47
N LEU A 104 14.34 9.09 14.27
CA LEU A 104 14.20 10.54 14.09
C LEU A 104 12.89 11.04 14.69
N PHE A 105 11.76 10.40 14.39
CA PHE A 105 10.46 10.78 14.95
C PHE A 105 10.41 10.55 16.46
N THR A 106 11.01 9.49 16.95
CA THR A 106 11.11 9.22 18.38
C THR A 106 11.94 10.28 19.08
N ILE A 107 13.13 10.63 18.58
CA ILE A 107 13.99 11.66 19.15
C ILE A 107 13.31 13.03 19.14
N ILE A 108 12.72 13.44 18.00
CA ILE A 108 11.99 14.72 17.93
C ILE A 108 10.79 14.69 18.89
N GLY A 109 10.03 13.59 18.91
CA GLY A 109 8.85 13.43 19.76
C GLY A 109 9.13 13.63 21.24
N GLN A 110 10.34 13.33 21.70
CA GLN A 110 10.72 13.51 23.09
C GLN A 110 10.75 14.97 23.55
N PHE A 111 11.07 15.87 22.67
CA PHE A 111 10.97 17.28 22.99
C PHE A 111 9.51 17.76 23.13
N PHE A 112 8.55 16.91 22.77
CA PHE A 112 7.12 17.21 22.70
C PHE A 112 6.24 16.14 23.38
N LEU A 113 6.71 15.48 24.45
CA LEU A 113 6.02 14.35 25.10
C LEU A 113 4.56 14.60 25.48
N ASN A 114 4.23 15.81 25.84
CA ASN A 114 2.85 16.19 26.23
C ASN A 114 2.00 16.66 25.02
N ASN A 115 2.53 16.57 23.79
CA ASN A 115 1.79 17.01 22.62
C ASN A 115 0.71 15.99 22.26
N PRO A 116 -0.58 16.37 22.22
CA PRO A 116 -1.68 15.47 21.93
C PRO A 116 -1.64 14.87 20.52
N GLY A 117 -0.87 15.47 19.60
CA GLY A 117 -0.67 14.96 18.24
C GLY A 117 0.26 13.76 18.14
N LEU A 118 1.02 13.48 19.19
CA LEU A 118 1.99 12.37 19.21
C LEU A 118 1.40 11.07 19.77
N LYS A 119 0.14 10.75 19.47
CA LYS A 119 -0.60 9.58 19.96
C LYS A 119 0.03 8.23 19.53
N TYR A 120 0.79 8.19 18.46
CA TYR A 120 1.18 6.95 17.78
C TYR A 120 2.52 6.40 18.27
N GLY A 121 2.65 6.26 19.60
CA GLY A 121 3.65 5.37 20.16
C GLY A 121 5.06 5.95 20.21
N ILE A 122 5.22 7.09 20.88
CA ILE A 122 6.55 7.48 21.29
C ILE A 122 7.04 6.46 22.32
N TYR A 123 8.24 5.97 22.12
CA TYR A 123 8.93 5.17 23.10
C TYR A 123 9.13 6.01 24.36
N THR A 124 8.55 5.61 25.46
CA THR A 124 8.49 6.43 26.68
C THR A 124 9.61 6.15 27.68
N ASP A 125 10.26 5.00 27.57
CA ASP A 125 11.39 4.65 28.45
C ASP A 125 12.71 5.17 27.89
N TRP A 126 13.03 6.42 28.25
CA TRP A 126 14.26 7.09 27.83
C TRP A 126 15.49 6.72 28.63
N THR A 127 15.33 5.98 29.71
CA THR A 127 16.46 5.56 30.54
C THR A 127 17.24 4.43 29.88
N ASN A 128 16.59 3.72 28.92
CA ASN A 128 17.17 2.56 28.26
C ASN A 128 17.32 2.73 26.73
N TRP A 129 18.27 3.58 26.31
CA TRP A 129 18.60 3.76 24.89
C TRP A 129 19.02 2.45 24.18
N GLY A 130 19.62 1.53 24.94
CA GLY A 130 20.01 0.22 24.42
C GLY A 130 18.79 -0.59 23.98
N ASP A 131 17.73 -0.58 24.76
CA ASP A 131 16.48 -1.28 24.43
C ASP A 131 15.77 -0.63 23.24
N LEU A 132 15.66 0.70 23.21
CA LEU A 132 15.12 1.43 22.06
C LEU A 132 15.83 1.05 20.76
N LEU A 133 17.16 1.08 20.77
CA LEU A 133 17.96 0.72 19.59
C LEU A 133 17.77 -0.75 19.22
N TRP A 134 17.78 -1.64 20.21
CA TRP A 134 17.56 -3.07 20.00
C TRP A 134 16.19 -3.34 19.36
N GLN A 135 15.12 -2.83 19.94
CA GLN A 135 13.77 -3.01 19.42
C GLN A 135 13.59 -2.40 18.02
N THR A 136 14.21 -1.23 17.76
CA THR A 136 14.15 -0.60 16.44
C THR A 136 14.93 -1.41 15.39
N ILE A 137 16.15 -1.88 15.71
CA ILE A 137 16.99 -2.68 14.81
C ILE A 137 16.36 -4.05 14.53
N THR A 138 15.78 -4.68 15.56
CA THR A 138 15.09 -5.97 15.40
C THR A 138 13.67 -5.84 14.85
N LEU A 139 13.25 -4.61 14.53
CA LEU A 139 11.94 -4.30 13.97
C LEU A 139 10.75 -4.60 14.92
N HIS A 140 10.98 -4.76 16.22
CA HIS A 140 9.92 -4.89 17.23
C HIS A 140 9.30 -3.57 17.60
N TYR A 141 10.00 -2.47 17.41
CA TYR A 141 9.47 -1.14 17.52
C TYR A 141 9.60 -0.37 16.21
N SER A 142 8.55 0.30 15.80
CA SER A 142 8.57 1.29 14.73
C SER A 142 7.59 2.42 15.07
N TYR A 143 7.99 3.65 14.79
CA TYR A 143 7.07 4.77 14.93
C TYR A 143 5.97 4.69 13.85
N GLY A 144 4.72 4.76 14.26
CA GLY A 144 3.49 4.62 13.49
C GLY A 144 3.60 4.56 11.96
N TRP A 145 4.00 5.65 11.32
CA TRP A 145 4.05 5.72 9.86
C TRP A 145 5.28 5.06 9.21
N ALA A 146 6.22 4.53 9.99
CA ALA A 146 7.35 3.74 9.49
C ALA A 146 7.09 2.22 9.44
N ASP A 147 5.98 1.74 10.02
CA ASP A 147 5.60 0.34 10.14
C ASP A 147 5.46 -0.35 8.78
N PHE A 148 4.87 0.32 7.81
CA PHE A 148 4.72 -0.17 6.45
C PHE A 148 6.06 -0.47 5.75
N LEU A 149 7.07 0.38 5.96
CA LEU A 149 8.41 0.17 5.40
C LEU A 149 9.09 -1.04 6.01
N ARG A 150 8.87 -1.29 7.30
CA ARG A 150 9.33 -2.48 8.02
C ARG A 150 8.83 -3.76 7.35
N MET A 151 7.52 -3.90 7.19
CA MET A 151 6.93 -5.07 6.54
C MET A 151 7.45 -5.25 5.12
N TYR A 152 7.52 -4.16 4.36
CA TYR A 152 7.98 -4.19 2.97
C TYR A 152 9.45 -4.60 2.85
N ALA A 153 10.31 -4.15 3.76
CA ALA A 153 11.71 -4.56 3.83
C ALA A 153 11.84 -6.08 4.04
N VAL A 154 11.09 -6.64 5.00
CA VAL A 154 11.07 -8.08 5.28
C VAL A 154 10.58 -8.87 4.07
N PHE A 155 9.50 -8.46 3.42
CA PHE A 155 8.98 -9.19 2.26
C PHE A 155 9.96 -9.19 1.08
N ILE A 156 10.61 -8.05 0.81
CA ILE A 156 11.62 -7.98 -0.25
C ILE A 156 12.86 -8.80 0.11
N PHE A 157 13.25 -8.85 1.39
CA PHE A 157 14.38 -9.67 1.84
C PHE A 157 14.18 -11.15 1.51
N PHE A 158 12.96 -11.69 1.68
CA PHE A 158 12.62 -13.08 1.35
C PHE A 158 12.25 -13.31 -0.12
N THR A 159 12.03 -12.27 -0.92
CA THR A 159 11.66 -12.37 -2.34
C THR A 159 12.66 -13.20 -3.20
N PRO A 160 13.98 -13.23 -2.95
CA PRO A 160 14.90 -14.13 -3.69
C PRO A 160 14.49 -15.59 -3.69
N ILE A 161 13.92 -16.09 -2.58
CA ILE A 161 13.41 -17.47 -2.49
C ILE A 161 12.26 -17.66 -3.48
N ALA A 162 11.32 -16.72 -3.51
CA ALA A 162 10.21 -16.74 -4.46
C ALA A 162 10.71 -16.67 -5.92
N VAL A 163 11.70 -15.81 -6.23
CA VAL A 163 12.32 -15.75 -7.57
C VAL A 163 12.90 -17.11 -7.96
N TRP A 164 13.63 -17.78 -7.06
CA TRP A 164 14.24 -19.07 -7.32
C TRP A 164 13.18 -20.14 -7.60
N LEU A 165 12.12 -20.21 -6.80
CA LEU A 165 11.01 -21.16 -6.99
C LEU A 165 10.28 -20.89 -8.32
N LEU A 166 9.97 -19.62 -8.62
CA LEU A 166 9.26 -19.24 -9.85
C LEU A 166 10.08 -19.52 -11.11
N ARG A 167 11.41 -19.38 -11.06
CA ARG A 167 12.28 -19.77 -12.20
C ARG A 167 12.26 -21.27 -12.48
N LYS A 168 11.94 -22.10 -11.47
CA LYS A 168 11.72 -23.55 -11.63
C LYS A 168 10.27 -23.91 -12.02
N GLY A 169 9.41 -22.92 -12.21
CA GLY A 169 7.99 -23.14 -12.47
C GLY A 169 7.15 -23.52 -11.24
N TRP A 170 7.72 -23.45 -10.04
CA TRP A 170 7.09 -23.86 -8.78
C TRP A 170 6.27 -22.73 -8.13
N TRP A 171 5.42 -22.08 -8.94
CA TRP A 171 4.56 -21.00 -8.46
C TRP A 171 3.59 -21.43 -7.35
N TYR A 172 3.10 -22.68 -7.45
CA TYR A 172 2.19 -23.26 -6.46
C TYR A 172 2.87 -23.44 -5.09
N VAL A 173 4.19 -23.69 -5.05
CA VAL A 173 4.96 -23.77 -3.79
C VAL A 173 5.02 -22.39 -3.12
N VAL A 174 5.24 -21.32 -3.89
CA VAL A 174 5.24 -19.95 -3.35
C VAL A 174 3.88 -19.64 -2.74
N LEU A 175 2.79 -19.92 -3.44
CA LEU A 175 1.44 -19.69 -2.93
C LEU A 175 1.10 -20.58 -1.74
N ALA A 176 1.50 -21.87 -1.76
CA ALA A 176 1.26 -22.79 -0.66
C ALA A 176 1.97 -22.34 0.63
N ILE A 177 3.27 -21.97 0.55
CA ILE A 177 4.03 -21.43 1.69
C ILE A 177 3.37 -20.14 2.18
N SER A 178 3.00 -19.25 1.27
CA SER A 178 2.39 -17.97 1.61
C SER A 178 1.04 -18.15 2.30
N THR A 179 0.20 -19.07 1.81
CA THR A 179 -1.10 -19.41 2.41
C THR A 179 -0.93 -20.11 3.77
N LEU A 180 0.08 -20.97 3.89
CA LEU A 180 0.39 -21.64 5.17
C LEU A 180 0.82 -20.62 6.23
N LEU A 181 1.75 -19.72 5.91
CA LEU A 181 2.16 -18.65 6.81
C LEU A 181 0.97 -17.78 7.21
N TRP A 182 0.12 -17.41 6.24
CA TRP A 182 -1.11 -16.70 6.53
C TRP A 182 -2.02 -17.49 7.46
N ALA A 183 -2.23 -18.77 7.25
CA ALA A 183 -3.09 -19.61 8.10
C ALA A 183 -2.54 -19.76 9.53
N LEU A 184 -1.24 -19.58 9.72
CA LEU A 184 -0.56 -19.66 11.02
C LEU A 184 -0.59 -18.35 11.82
N TYR A 185 -1.00 -17.21 11.24
CA TYR A 185 -1.01 -15.93 11.96
C TYR A 185 -1.78 -15.95 13.29
N PRO A 186 -2.89 -16.71 13.45
CA PRO A 186 -3.62 -16.74 14.74
C PRO A 186 -2.80 -17.29 15.89
N LEU A 187 -1.78 -18.12 15.62
CA LEU A 187 -0.88 -18.64 16.65
C LEU A 187 0.00 -17.54 17.27
N PHE A 188 0.14 -16.42 16.57
CA PHE A 188 0.93 -15.25 16.97
C PHE A 188 0.04 -14.05 17.35
N ALA A 189 -1.23 -14.28 17.69
CA ALA A 189 -2.18 -13.22 18.01
C ALA A 189 -1.73 -12.29 19.16
N GLY A 190 -0.85 -12.76 20.04
CA GLY A 190 -0.22 -11.98 21.11
C GLY A 190 0.91 -11.07 20.63
N ASP A 191 1.49 -11.33 19.45
CA ASP A 191 2.51 -10.48 18.82
C ASP A 191 1.95 -9.90 17.51
N VAL A 192 1.44 -8.69 17.61
CA VAL A 192 0.79 -7.98 16.48
C VAL A 192 1.75 -7.87 15.28
N ILE A 193 3.05 -7.72 15.52
CA ILE A 193 4.05 -7.54 14.46
C ILE A 193 4.23 -8.83 13.66
N ILE A 194 4.40 -9.95 14.35
CA ILE A 194 4.54 -11.25 13.68
C ILE A 194 3.24 -11.62 12.98
N ALA A 195 2.09 -11.39 13.62
CA ALA A 195 0.78 -11.63 13.03
C ALA A 195 0.57 -10.80 11.73
N GLN A 196 0.95 -9.52 11.73
CA GLN A 196 0.94 -8.67 10.53
C GLN A 196 1.88 -9.19 9.45
N LEU A 197 3.11 -9.54 9.78
CA LEU A 197 4.07 -10.09 8.80
C LEU A 197 3.52 -11.36 8.14
N PHE A 198 2.93 -12.26 8.92
CA PHE A 198 2.38 -13.53 8.43
C PHE A 198 1.13 -13.31 7.57
N SER A 199 0.27 -12.36 7.92
CA SER A 199 -0.97 -12.12 7.17
C SER A 199 -0.73 -11.31 5.89
N TRP A 200 0.01 -10.21 5.96
CA TRP A 200 0.19 -9.27 4.84
C TRP A 200 1.08 -9.80 3.72
N GLN A 201 2.02 -10.73 4.02
CA GLN A 201 2.88 -11.31 3.01
C GLN A 201 2.10 -12.06 1.93
N LEU A 202 0.91 -12.61 2.23
CA LEU A 202 0.08 -13.31 1.24
C LEU A 202 -0.34 -12.38 0.09
N VAL A 203 -0.73 -11.14 0.41
CA VAL A 203 -1.10 -10.14 -0.59
C VAL A 203 0.10 -9.76 -1.45
N PHE A 204 1.26 -9.59 -0.82
CA PHE A 204 2.49 -9.22 -1.52
C PHE A 204 3.02 -10.35 -2.42
N PHE A 205 3.16 -11.58 -1.90
CA PHE A 205 3.67 -12.70 -2.69
C PHE A 205 2.67 -13.20 -3.72
N GLY A 206 1.36 -13.13 -3.42
CA GLY A 206 0.31 -13.36 -4.42
C GLY A 206 0.44 -12.37 -5.59
N GLY A 207 0.59 -11.09 -5.28
CA GLY A 207 0.90 -10.07 -6.28
C GLY A 207 2.20 -10.34 -7.04
N PHE A 208 3.26 -10.79 -6.34
CA PHE A 208 4.55 -11.11 -6.96
C PHE A 208 4.46 -12.26 -7.98
N VAL A 209 3.73 -13.33 -7.66
CA VAL A 209 3.46 -14.43 -8.59
C VAL A 209 2.69 -13.94 -9.82
N ILE A 210 1.62 -13.16 -9.62
CA ILE A 210 0.86 -12.54 -10.73
C ILE A 210 1.78 -11.70 -11.60
N GLY A 211 2.64 -10.88 -10.98
CA GLY A 211 3.60 -10.04 -11.70
C GLY A 211 4.62 -10.85 -12.50
N PHE A 212 5.12 -11.95 -11.95
CA PHE A 212 6.06 -12.83 -12.67
C PHE A 212 5.43 -13.43 -13.92
N TYR A 213 4.18 -13.85 -13.86
CA TYR A 213 3.42 -14.42 -14.98
C TYR A 213 2.55 -13.39 -15.71
N TRP A 214 2.79 -12.09 -15.51
CA TRP A 214 1.95 -11.04 -16.08
C TRP A 214 1.74 -11.15 -17.58
N GLN A 215 2.81 -11.41 -18.35
CA GLN A 215 2.72 -11.54 -19.79
C GLN A 215 1.87 -12.76 -20.20
N ASP A 216 2.03 -13.86 -19.49
CA ASP A 216 1.29 -15.10 -19.73
C ASP A 216 -0.19 -14.91 -19.41
N ILE A 217 -0.50 -14.22 -18.31
CA ILE A 217 -1.87 -13.85 -17.90
C ILE A 217 -2.51 -12.92 -18.95
N VAL A 218 -1.77 -11.90 -19.41
CA VAL A 218 -2.27 -10.99 -20.46
C VAL A 218 -2.47 -11.73 -21.79
N ALA A 219 -1.57 -12.64 -22.16
CA ALA A 219 -1.72 -13.46 -23.35
C ALA A 219 -2.95 -14.38 -23.26
N TRP A 220 -3.16 -15.03 -22.11
CA TRP A 220 -4.35 -15.82 -21.85
C TRP A 220 -5.62 -14.95 -21.90
N TRP A 221 -5.62 -13.77 -21.24
CA TRP A 221 -6.73 -12.83 -21.25
C TRP A 221 -7.11 -12.38 -22.67
N ARG A 222 -6.11 -12.21 -23.55
CA ARG A 222 -6.34 -11.84 -24.96
C ARG A 222 -7.01 -12.95 -25.77
N LYS A 223 -6.88 -14.21 -25.39
CA LYS A 223 -7.54 -15.35 -26.06
C LYS A 223 -9.04 -15.41 -25.75
N ILE A 224 -9.49 -14.81 -24.66
CA ILE A 224 -10.91 -14.70 -24.32
C ILE A 224 -11.59 -13.74 -25.30
N THR A 225 -12.79 -14.09 -25.77
CA THR A 225 -13.54 -13.26 -26.72
C THR A 225 -13.78 -11.85 -26.16
N PRO A 226 -13.75 -10.79 -26.99
CA PRO A 226 -13.92 -9.40 -26.53
C PRO A 226 -15.20 -9.17 -25.73
N ILE A 227 -16.29 -9.83 -26.12
CA ILE A 227 -17.60 -9.73 -25.44
C ILE A 227 -17.50 -10.28 -24.00
N VAL A 228 -16.91 -11.49 -23.84
CA VAL A 228 -16.74 -12.11 -22.53
C VAL A 228 -15.80 -11.29 -21.66
N ARG A 229 -14.67 -10.81 -22.20
CA ARG A 229 -13.76 -9.89 -21.46
C ARG A 229 -14.49 -8.63 -20.97
N LYS A 230 -15.31 -8.02 -21.82
CA LYS A 230 -16.07 -6.83 -21.45
C LYS A 230 -17.08 -7.16 -20.33
N ARG A 231 -17.83 -8.28 -20.46
CA ARG A 231 -18.77 -8.71 -19.42
C ARG A 231 -18.08 -8.99 -18.10
N LEU A 232 -17.02 -9.81 -18.09
CA LEU A 232 -16.24 -10.10 -16.89
C LEU A 232 -15.67 -8.83 -16.23
N GLY A 233 -15.10 -7.92 -17.03
CA GLY A 233 -14.58 -6.67 -16.54
C GLY A 233 -15.66 -5.80 -15.87
N TRP A 234 -16.81 -5.63 -16.51
CA TRP A 234 -17.90 -4.85 -15.93
C TRP A 234 -18.58 -5.55 -14.74
N SER A 235 -18.69 -6.88 -14.74
CA SER A 235 -19.17 -7.62 -13.55
C SER A 235 -18.25 -7.36 -12.35
N LEU A 236 -16.94 -7.41 -12.56
CA LEU A 236 -15.97 -7.11 -11.51
C LEU A 236 -16.10 -5.66 -11.00
N VAL A 237 -16.26 -4.70 -11.91
CA VAL A 237 -16.52 -3.28 -11.56
C VAL A 237 -17.85 -3.12 -10.82
N SER A 238 -18.90 -3.83 -11.24
CA SER A 238 -20.19 -3.78 -10.55
C SER A 238 -20.08 -4.30 -9.12
N VAL A 239 -19.40 -5.44 -8.91
CA VAL A 239 -19.14 -5.98 -7.57
C VAL A 239 -18.33 -4.98 -6.74
N PHE A 240 -17.27 -4.39 -7.32
CA PHE A 240 -16.47 -3.36 -6.66
C PHE A 240 -17.33 -2.17 -6.23
N ILE A 241 -18.14 -1.61 -7.12
CA ILE A 241 -18.99 -0.44 -6.83
C ILE A 241 -20.06 -0.79 -5.80
N LEU A 242 -20.76 -1.92 -5.96
CA LEU A 242 -21.83 -2.33 -5.05
C LEU A 242 -21.31 -2.57 -3.63
N THR A 243 -20.18 -3.28 -3.50
CA THR A 243 -19.56 -3.52 -2.19
C THR A 243 -18.97 -2.25 -1.60
N LEU A 244 -18.42 -1.33 -2.43
CA LEU A 244 -17.96 -0.03 -1.97
C LEU A 244 -19.13 0.82 -1.43
N ILE A 245 -20.26 0.86 -2.13
CA ILE A 245 -21.46 1.58 -1.67
C ILE A 245 -21.96 0.95 -0.37
N ALA A 246 -22.11 -0.38 -0.31
CA ALA A 246 -22.56 -1.08 0.89
C ALA A 246 -21.65 -0.82 2.09
N SER A 247 -20.33 -0.93 1.91
CA SER A 247 -19.34 -0.60 2.94
C SER A 247 -19.46 0.85 3.39
N SER A 248 -19.61 1.78 2.45
CA SER A 248 -19.76 3.21 2.75
C SER A 248 -21.04 3.49 3.54
N VAL A 249 -22.17 2.91 3.12
CA VAL A 249 -23.46 3.07 3.84
C VAL A 249 -23.34 2.58 5.29
N LEU A 250 -22.71 1.43 5.51
CA LEU A 250 -22.52 0.87 6.84
C LEU A 250 -21.56 1.73 7.69
N VAL A 251 -20.41 2.12 7.12
CA VAL A 251 -19.41 2.94 7.84
C VAL A 251 -19.97 4.31 8.19
N PHE A 252 -20.68 4.98 7.27
CA PHE A 252 -21.18 6.33 7.49
C PHE A 252 -22.56 6.38 8.18
N SER A 253 -23.20 5.22 8.43
CA SER A 253 -24.48 5.14 9.14
C SER A 253 -24.41 5.70 10.57
N GLN A 254 -23.25 5.67 11.20
CA GLN A 254 -23.00 6.27 12.52
C GLN A 254 -23.28 7.78 12.56
N TRP A 255 -23.33 8.46 11.41
CA TRP A 255 -23.64 9.88 11.33
C TRP A 255 -25.13 10.17 11.08
N LEU A 256 -25.94 9.12 10.88
CA LEU A 256 -27.38 9.25 10.69
C LEU A 256 -28.09 9.23 12.06
N PRO A 257 -28.71 10.34 12.50
CA PRO A 257 -29.40 10.43 13.79
C PRO A 257 -30.82 9.79 13.73
N THR A 258 -30.92 8.57 13.23
CA THR A 258 -32.18 7.86 13.04
C THR A 258 -32.12 6.47 13.61
N GLN A 259 -33.28 5.85 13.88
CA GLN A 259 -33.36 4.47 14.31
C GLN A 259 -32.68 3.52 13.30
N LEU A 260 -32.85 3.80 12.00
CA LEU A 260 -32.18 3.06 10.92
C LEU A 260 -30.67 3.21 11.00
N GLY A 261 -30.15 4.42 11.29
CA GLY A 261 -28.73 4.67 11.49
C GLY A 261 -28.18 3.80 12.62
N GLY A 262 -28.88 3.72 13.76
CA GLY A 262 -28.48 2.86 14.87
C GLY A 262 -28.46 1.37 14.52
N GLN A 263 -29.43 0.87 13.76
CA GLN A 263 -29.48 -0.52 13.31
C GLN A 263 -28.32 -0.82 12.33
N LEU A 264 -28.06 0.05 11.36
CA LEU A 264 -26.97 -0.10 10.40
C LEU A 264 -25.60 -0.05 11.10
N THR A 265 -25.45 0.83 12.09
CA THR A 265 -24.22 0.90 12.92
C THR A 265 -24.00 -0.40 13.70
N ALA A 266 -25.04 -0.99 14.25
CA ALA A 266 -24.93 -2.29 14.92
C ALA A 266 -24.49 -3.40 13.94
N VAL A 267 -25.05 -3.43 12.74
CA VAL A 267 -24.61 -4.35 11.69
C VAL A 267 -23.15 -4.08 11.29
N HIS A 268 -22.75 -2.81 11.17
CA HIS A 268 -21.37 -2.43 10.88
C HIS A 268 -20.40 -3.02 11.91
N HIS A 269 -20.66 -2.86 13.20
CA HIS A 269 -19.79 -3.37 14.25
C HIS A 269 -19.65 -4.90 14.23
N VAL A 270 -20.73 -5.62 13.94
CA VAL A 270 -20.66 -7.08 13.81
C VAL A 270 -19.79 -7.51 12.62
N ILE A 271 -19.93 -6.82 11.47
CA ILE A 271 -19.15 -7.13 10.27
C ILE A 271 -17.69 -6.74 10.46
N GLU A 272 -17.42 -5.58 11.05
CA GLU A 272 -16.07 -5.04 11.27
C GLU A 272 -15.15 -6.02 12.01
N GLN A 273 -15.68 -6.77 12.99
CA GLN A 273 -14.94 -7.81 13.71
C GLN A 273 -14.34 -8.87 12.78
N GLY A 274 -15.02 -9.17 11.64
CA GLY A 274 -14.54 -10.09 10.62
C GLY A 274 -13.57 -9.48 9.60
N PHE A 275 -13.25 -8.17 9.72
CA PHE A 275 -12.44 -7.42 8.76
C PHE A 275 -11.24 -6.71 9.40
N ASP A 276 -10.65 -7.30 10.42
CA ASP A 276 -9.47 -6.77 11.11
C ASP A 276 -8.36 -6.46 10.10
N LYS A 277 -7.89 -5.20 10.08
CA LYS A 277 -6.87 -4.72 9.17
C LYS A 277 -5.49 -5.33 9.47
N ASP A 278 -5.18 -5.53 10.73
CA ASP A 278 -3.85 -5.99 11.13
C ASP A 278 -3.62 -7.46 10.81
N ARG A 279 -4.68 -8.26 10.83
CA ARG A 279 -4.65 -9.71 10.65
C ARG A 279 -5.06 -10.20 9.27
N LEU A 280 -5.66 -9.35 8.44
CA LEU A 280 -6.16 -9.69 7.10
C LEU A 280 -6.92 -11.03 7.04
N PRO A 281 -8.06 -11.17 7.71
CA PRO A 281 -8.85 -12.39 7.64
C PRO A 281 -9.38 -12.63 6.22
N LEU A 282 -9.76 -13.87 5.93
CA LEU A 282 -10.15 -14.29 4.58
C LEU A 282 -11.23 -13.41 3.91
N PRO A 283 -12.31 -12.97 4.59
CA PRO A 283 -13.29 -12.07 3.98
C PRO A 283 -12.66 -10.77 3.49
N ARG A 284 -11.72 -10.21 4.25
CA ARG A 284 -11.01 -8.98 3.88
C ARG A 284 -10.10 -9.18 2.67
N ILE A 285 -9.39 -10.31 2.60
CA ILE A 285 -8.55 -10.65 1.45
C ILE A 285 -9.40 -10.81 0.18
N ILE A 286 -10.54 -11.51 0.26
CA ILE A 286 -11.44 -11.71 -0.89
C ILE A 286 -11.97 -10.36 -1.37
N LEU A 287 -12.50 -9.54 -0.46
CA LEU A 287 -13.03 -8.22 -0.80
C LEU A 287 -11.90 -7.31 -1.35
N GLY A 288 -10.71 -7.36 -0.74
CA GLY A 288 -9.52 -6.63 -1.21
C GLY A 288 -9.11 -6.99 -2.62
N CYS A 289 -9.12 -8.28 -2.96
CA CYS A 289 -8.88 -8.75 -4.33
C CYS A 289 -9.95 -8.22 -5.31
N MET A 290 -11.23 -8.26 -4.94
CA MET A 290 -12.31 -7.75 -5.78
C MET A 290 -12.15 -6.23 -6.02
N TRP A 291 -11.86 -5.47 -4.98
CA TRP A 291 -11.66 -4.03 -5.08
C TRP A 291 -10.42 -3.68 -5.90
N PHE A 292 -9.32 -4.39 -5.67
CA PHE A 292 -8.09 -4.17 -6.42
C PHE A 292 -8.29 -4.39 -7.93
N TRP A 293 -8.89 -5.52 -8.31
CA TRP A 293 -9.09 -5.83 -9.73
C TRP A 293 -10.19 -4.98 -10.37
N GLY A 294 -11.23 -4.61 -9.62
CA GLY A 294 -12.24 -3.65 -10.06
C GLY A 294 -11.64 -2.27 -10.33
N ALA A 295 -10.85 -1.77 -9.39
CA ALA A 295 -10.12 -0.51 -9.55
C ALA A 295 -9.10 -0.59 -10.71
N PHE A 296 -8.35 -1.69 -10.81
CA PHE A 296 -7.42 -1.89 -11.93
C PHE A 296 -8.12 -1.84 -13.29
N TYR A 297 -9.27 -2.51 -13.42
CA TYR A 297 -10.03 -2.51 -14.67
C TYR A 297 -10.55 -1.10 -14.99
N LEU A 298 -11.06 -0.37 -14.03
CA LEU A 298 -11.50 1.03 -14.20
C LEU A 298 -10.34 1.93 -14.62
N PHE A 299 -9.22 1.88 -13.92
CA PHE A 299 -8.05 2.68 -14.23
C PHE A 299 -7.50 2.35 -15.62
N ARG A 300 -7.49 1.07 -16.01
CA ARG A 300 -7.08 0.64 -17.34
C ARG A 300 -8.07 1.10 -18.42
N ARG A 301 -9.37 1.04 -18.15
CA ARG A 301 -10.41 1.43 -19.10
C ARG A 301 -10.41 2.93 -19.37
N PHE A 302 -10.14 3.73 -18.34
CA PHE A 302 -10.14 5.19 -18.40
C PHE A 302 -8.72 5.78 -18.32
N GLU A 303 -7.68 4.99 -18.61
CA GLU A 303 -6.28 5.38 -18.46
C GLU A 303 -5.95 6.73 -19.13
N SER A 304 -6.36 6.93 -20.39
CA SER A 304 -6.11 8.16 -21.13
C SER A 304 -6.78 9.38 -20.48
N TRP A 305 -8.00 9.21 -19.98
CA TRP A 305 -8.73 10.27 -19.28
C TRP A 305 -8.06 10.60 -17.94
N ILE A 306 -7.71 9.58 -17.17
CA ILE A 306 -7.01 9.76 -15.89
C ILE A 306 -5.64 10.43 -16.09
N ILE A 307 -4.89 10.03 -17.11
CA ILE A 307 -3.61 10.67 -17.43
C ILE A 307 -3.81 12.14 -17.79
N LYS A 308 -4.83 12.46 -18.59
CA LYS A 308 -5.12 13.84 -19.01
C LYS A 308 -5.42 14.75 -17.82
N TYR A 309 -6.24 14.31 -16.86
CA TYR A 309 -6.75 15.17 -15.79
C TYR A 309 -6.03 15.01 -14.45
N LEU A 310 -5.54 13.81 -14.14
CA LEU A 310 -4.91 13.48 -12.86
C LEU A 310 -3.46 12.98 -13.00
N GLY A 311 -2.98 12.78 -14.24
CA GLY A 311 -1.63 12.25 -14.48
C GLY A 311 -0.52 13.14 -13.92
N TRP A 312 -0.75 14.46 -13.86
CA TRP A 312 0.20 15.43 -13.29
C TRP A 312 0.47 15.20 -11.79
N LEU A 313 -0.46 14.57 -11.08
CA LEU A 313 -0.36 14.19 -9.67
C LEU A 313 0.01 12.72 -9.51
N LEU A 314 -0.77 11.81 -10.11
CA LEU A 314 -0.68 10.39 -9.84
C LEU A 314 0.58 9.75 -10.41
N LEU A 315 1.03 10.11 -11.60
CA LEU A 315 2.22 9.51 -12.20
C LEU A 315 3.52 9.86 -11.43
N PRO A 316 3.79 11.12 -11.03
CA PRO A 316 4.93 11.43 -10.20
C PRO A 316 4.92 10.70 -8.85
N PHE A 317 3.75 10.56 -8.23
CA PHE A 317 3.58 9.85 -6.96
C PHE A 317 3.89 8.36 -7.13
N GLY A 318 3.24 7.69 -8.08
CA GLY A 318 3.45 6.27 -8.32
C GLY A 318 4.88 5.92 -8.76
N ALA A 319 5.49 6.81 -9.56
CA ALA A 319 6.87 6.64 -10.03
C ALA A 319 7.93 6.74 -8.93
N ASN A 320 7.67 7.55 -7.90
CA ASN A 320 8.60 7.85 -6.81
C ASN A 320 8.02 7.39 -5.45
N SER A 321 7.37 6.24 -5.41
CA SER A 321 6.52 5.83 -4.29
C SER A 321 7.20 5.79 -2.93
N LEU A 322 8.44 5.31 -2.81
CA LEU A 322 9.15 5.32 -1.53
C LEU A 322 9.46 6.75 -1.08
N TYR A 323 9.93 7.59 -2.00
CA TYR A 323 10.18 9.00 -1.71
C TYR A 323 8.90 9.71 -1.25
N VAL A 324 7.80 9.52 -1.98
CA VAL A 324 6.50 10.12 -1.63
C VAL A 324 6.03 9.63 -0.26
N TYR A 325 6.13 8.34 0.02
CA TYR A 325 5.75 7.77 1.32
C TYR A 325 6.58 8.37 2.46
N THR A 326 7.91 8.38 2.31
CA THR A 326 8.84 8.93 3.32
C THR A 326 8.54 10.41 3.58
N LEU A 327 8.37 11.20 2.52
CA LEU A 327 8.07 12.62 2.67
C LEU A 327 6.69 12.86 3.30
N SER A 328 5.69 12.03 2.93
CA SER A 328 4.37 12.08 3.55
C SER A 328 4.45 11.81 5.05
N ALA A 329 5.28 10.85 5.49
CA ALA A 329 5.48 10.57 6.91
C ALA A 329 6.03 11.81 7.67
N PHE A 330 6.99 12.53 7.09
CA PHE A 330 7.48 13.79 7.66
C PHE A 330 6.39 14.86 7.75
N ILE A 331 5.65 15.06 6.66
CA ILE A 331 4.59 16.08 6.61
C ILE A 331 3.50 15.77 7.64
N VAL A 332 3.09 14.53 7.76
CA VAL A 332 2.09 14.08 8.73
C VAL A 332 2.62 14.27 10.16
N PHE A 333 3.85 13.86 10.44
CA PHE A 333 4.45 14.01 11.75
C PHE A 333 4.46 15.49 12.20
N PHE A 334 4.98 16.40 11.37
CA PHE A 334 4.99 17.81 11.71
C PHE A 334 3.59 18.42 11.72
N ALA A 335 2.69 18.02 10.84
CA ALA A 335 1.31 18.49 10.88
C ALA A 335 0.65 18.15 12.22
N HIS A 336 0.85 16.94 12.74
CA HIS A 336 0.32 16.53 14.03
C HIS A 336 0.98 17.23 15.23
N LEU A 337 2.25 17.63 15.11
CA LEU A 337 2.88 18.46 16.14
C LEU A 337 2.20 19.84 16.28
N PHE A 338 1.74 20.43 15.16
CA PHE A 338 1.07 21.73 15.18
C PHE A 338 -0.42 21.63 15.43
N VAL A 339 -1.08 20.64 14.85
CA VAL A 339 -2.53 20.41 14.96
C VAL A 339 -2.79 18.92 15.10
N ALA A 340 -3.13 18.49 16.30
CA ALA A 340 -3.46 17.09 16.57
C ALA A 340 -4.70 16.63 15.78
N ALA A 341 -4.75 15.32 15.44
CA ALA A 341 -5.98 14.74 14.93
C ALA A 341 -7.13 14.84 15.98
N PRO A 342 -8.37 15.07 15.56
CA PRO A 342 -8.90 15.04 14.19
C PRO A 342 -8.76 16.35 13.39
N GLY A 343 -7.90 17.28 13.79
CA GLY A 343 -7.66 18.53 13.11
C GLY A 343 -8.51 19.69 13.66
N PHE A 344 -9.07 20.49 12.78
CA PHE A 344 -9.84 21.68 13.13
C PHE A 344 -11.33 21.38 13.24
N ASN A 345 -12.07 22.19 14.01
CA ASN A 345 -13.54 22.14 14.07
C ASN A 345 -14.20 22.79 12.82
N SER A 346 -13.59 22.64 11.66
CA SER A 346 -14.03 23.23 10.41
C SER A 346 -13.70 22.32 9.23
N VAL A 347 -14.72 21.92 8.48
CA VAL A 347 -14.58 21.13 7.26
C VAL A 347 -13.62 21.80 6.25
N LEU A 348 -13.78 23.11 6.07
CA LEU A 348 -12.97 23.87 5.12
C LEU A 348 -11.49 23.93 5.54
N LEU A 349 -11.20 24.12 6.82
CA LEU A 349 -9.83 24.14 7.33
C LEU A 349 -9.18 22.76 7.20
N ASN A 350 -9.89 21.69 7.55
CA ASN A 350 -9.40 20.33 7.40
C ASN A 350 -9.12 19.97 5.93
N LEU A 351 -10.05 20.33 5.03
CA LEU A 351 -9.85 20.15 3.60
C LEU A 351 -8.64 20.94 3.10
N SER A 352 -8.55 22.22 3.47
CA SER A 352 -7.44 23.09 3.05
C SER A 352 -6.09 22.59 3.55
N ALA A 353 -6.00 22.15 4.81
CA ALA A 353 -4.79 21.57 5.38
C ALA A 353 -4.39 20.26 4.68
N SER A 354 -5.36 19.40 4.39
CA SER A 354 -5.12 18.16 3.66
C SER A 354 -4.63 18.42 2.23
N LEU A 355 -5.24 19.36 1.51
CA LEU A 355 -4.80 19.76 0.17
C LEU A 355 -3.44 20.46 0.19
N LEU A 356 -3.14 21.24 1.21
CA LEU A 356 -1.81 21.84 1.41
C LEU A 356 -0.76 20.76 1.58
N ALA A 357 -1.00 19.76 2.44
CA ALA A 357 -0.10 18.64 2.63
C ALA A 357 0.16 17.88 1.31
N LEU A 358 -0.89 17.59 0.54
CA LEU A 358 -0.77 16.97 -0.79
C LEU A 358 0.06 17.84 -1.74
N GLY A 359 -0.19 19.16 -1.72
CA GLY A 359 0.55 20.15 -2.52
C GLY A 359 2.03 20.22 -2.17
N LEU A 360 2.37 20.16 -0.87
CA LEU A 360 3.77 20.14 -0.40
C LEU A 360 4.50 18.88 -0.87
N VAL A 361 3.87 17.69 -0.78
CA VAL A 361 4.44 16.44 -1.31
C VAL A 361 4.66 16.57 -2.81
N LEU A 362 3.67 17.03 -3.57
CA LEU A 362 3.77 17.20 -5.02
C LEU A 362 4.86 18.18 -5.43
N LEU A 363 4.92 19.33 -4.76
CA LEU A 363 5.93 20.36 -5.00
C LEU A 363 7.33 19.79 -4.77
N SER A 364 7.50 19.03 -3.68
CA SER A 364 8.78 18.40 -3.34
C SER A 364 9.20 17.36 -4.40
N VAL A 365 8.25 16.57 -4.92
CA VAL A 365 8.52 15.64 -6.05
C VAL A 365 8.95 16.41 -7.29
N LYS A 366 8.22 17.48 -7.66
CA LYS A 366 8.54 18.30 -8.84
C LYS A 366 9.87 19.04 -8.72
N LYS A 367 10.18 19.57 -7.55
CA LYS A 367 11.44 20.27 -7.27
C LYS A 367 12.59 19.33 -6.94
N LYS A 368 12.34 18.02 -6.87
CA LYS A 368 13.33 16.99 -6.50
C LYS A 368 13.99 17.28 -5.14
N PHE A 369 13.21 17.84 -4.20
CA PHE A 369 13.68 18.21 -2.86
C PHE A 369 14.21 16.96 -2.13
N LEU A 370 15.44 17.01 -1.64
CA LEU A 370 16.11 15.89 -0.95
C LEU A 370 16.10 14.52 -1.69
N MET A 371 15.79 14.47 -3.01
CA MET A 371 15.77 13.22 -3.78
C MET A 371 17.14 12.53 -3.92
N LYS A 372 18.24 13.22 -3.57
CA LYS A 372 19.58 12.62 -3.50
C LYS A 372 19.79 11.85 -2.19
N ILE A 373 19.06 12.21 -1.13
CA ILE A 373 19.16 11.64 0.22
C ILE A 373 18.07 10.60 0.44
N ILE A 374 16.81 10.97 0.14
CA ILE A 374 15.66 10.08 0.29
C ILE A 374 15.59 9.16 -0.93
N PRO A 375 15.63 7.84 -0.74
CA PRO A 375 15.60 6.88 -1.83
C PRO A 375 14.27 6.86 -2.59
N ARG A 376 14.35 6.48 -3.88
CA ARG A 376 13.16 6.36 -4.76
C ARG A 376 12.54 4.97 -4.72
#